data_015e0e75d741111486c52d81e5a78066
#
_entry.id   015e0e75d741111486c52d81e5a78066
#
_cell.length_a   1.000
_cell.length_b   1.000
_cell.length_c   1.000
_cell.angle_alpha   90.00
_cell.angle_beta   90.00
_cell.angle_gamma   90.00
#
_symmetry.space_group_name_H-M   'P 1'
#
loop_
_entity.id
_entity.type
_entity.pdbx_description
1 polymer ?
#
loop_
_entity_poly.entity_id
_entity_poly.type
_entity_poly.pdbx_seq_one_letter_code
_entity_poly.pdbx_strand_id
1 'polypeptide(L)'
;MTEVIDPTTTVAPRKSFADELKIGSDVPNNLRLLDSRRPQGAPPKADDDLRRPPALDVATVALRRSGDPERVNVGFLSHIRAWMVVPVVDFALMVAPLAWRPPQLHAVVAMAILATLLLTDGGRYVAPLHLSVLDELPTIVTRLLAAVAAISAGILYLYPKIEALIFLQTACQAVVLVIVGRLVTTRLIALSRRSGITRHHTVLIGGGPLAAELARILAQHREYGTRLDGFVDDGHDCPAAEYLPRLGRLADLDIAVVTTGADTLLVADGSFEERVLIDAVRTAACQHKDLFVVPRMHHFHTQTGMADHIGSIPIMRVRNPNLHGPARLIKRCFDVVVAVTALITLLPVLAAAALAVRIEGGPGVIFRQVRVGRDGKHFELLKFRSMRPANGPEAQTKWGAPTDERVGSVGRFLRCTSIDELPQLWNILRGDMTVVGPRPERPHFVEQFSTQFDRYSHRHRVQVGLTGFAQVSGLRGDTSIADRARHDNFYIENWSLWLDIKIVLRTFREVFFYRER
;
A
#
# COMPACT_ATOMS: atom_id res chain seq x y z
N MET A 1 -15.51 -10.98 55.78
CA MET A 1 -16.58 -10.00 55.48
C MET A 1 -16.69 -9.98 53.97
N THR A 2 -17.61 -10.76 53.45
CA THR A 2 -17.88 -10.98 52.02
C THR A 2 -19.16 -10.21 51.69
N GLU A 3 -19.05 -9.13 50.93
CA GLU A 3 -20.22 -8.41 50.40
C GLU A 3 -20.74 -9.12 49.17
N VAL A 4 -21.99 -9.50 49.24
CA VAL A 4 -22.81 -10.12 48.19
C VAL A 4 -23.39 -9.02 47.35
N ILE A 5 -23.07 -8.96 46.02
CA ILE A 5 -23.66 -8.05 45.06
C ILE A 5 -24.93 -8.64 44.47
N ASP A 6 -26.05 -7.96 44.64
CA ASP A 6 -27.40 -8.26 44.19
C ASP A 6 -27.55 -8.11 42.65
N PRO A 7 -28.09 -9.08 41.90
CA PRO A 7 -28.15 -9.09 40.44
C PRO A 7 -29.43 -8.47 39.82
N THR A 8 -30.06 -7.47 40.43
CA THR A 8 -31.31 -6.89 39.89
C THR A 8 -31.23 -5.37 39.65
N THR A 9 -30.26 -4.91 38.84
CA THR A 9 -30.32 -3.55 38.36
C THR A 9 -30.56 -3.55 36.83
N THR A 10 -31.81 -3.37 36.46
CA THR A 10 -32.28 -3.17 35.08
C THR A 10 -31.72 -1.87 34.52
N VAL A 11 -30.86 -1.98 33.55
CA VAL A 11 -30.33 -0.83 32.78
C VAL A 11 -31.38 -0.36 31.80
N ALA A 12 -31.84 0.90 31.97
CA ALA A 12 -32.77 1.55 31.05
C ALA A 12 -32.12 1.80 29.67
N PRO A 13 -32.88 1.73 28.56
CA PRO A 13 -32.35 1.93 27.22
C PRO A 13 -31.92 3.39 27.00
N ARG A 14 -30.71 3.60 26.48
CA ARG A 14 -30.17 4.89 26.04
C ARG A 14 -31.05 5.46 24.94
N LYS A 15 -31.56 6.67 25.15
CA LYS A 15 -32.29 7.47 24.16
C LYS A 15 -31.41 7.79 22.96
N SER A 16 -31.98 7.75 21.77
CA SER A 16 -31.38 8.09 20.50
C SER A 16 -30.98 9.56 20.46
N PHE A 17 -29.82 9.83 19.84
CA PHE A 17 -29.23 11.16 19.63
C PHE A 17 -30.13 12.12 18.80
N ALA A 18 -31.28 11.65 18.28
CA ALA A 18 -32.24 12.43 17.53
C ALA A 18 -33.20 13.24 18.41
N ASP A 19 -33.27 12.99 19.71
CA ASP A 19 -34.24 13.65 20.62
C ASP A 19 -33.70 14.90 21.33
N GLU A 20 -32.42 15.25 21.18
CA GLU A 20 -31.81 16.41 21.83
C GLU A 20 -31.78 17.72 21.00
N LEU A 21 -32.30 17.72 19.78
CA LEU A 21 -32.34 18.91 18.91
C LEU A 21 -33.76 19.52 18.78
N LYS A 22 -34.46 19.72 19.90
CA LYS A 22 -35.58 20.66 19.98
C LYS A 22 -35.13 21.93 20.71
N ILE A 23 -34.47 22.82 20.00
CA ILE A 23 -34.25 24.20 20.42
C ILE A 23 -35.35 25.07 19.78
N GLY A 24 -36.02 25.83 20.64
CA GLY A 24 -37.22 26.55 20.41
C GLY A 24 -37.17 27.60 19.28
N SER A 25 -38.33 27.81 18.74
CA SER A 25 -38.72 28.88 17.83
C SER A 25 -38.76 30.24 18.55
N ASP A 26 -37.65 30.98 18.54
CA ASP A 26 -37.68 32.43 18.78
C ASP A 26 -36.53 33.11 18.02
N VAL A 27 -36.80 33.47 16.77
CA VAL A 27 -35.93 34.36 15.99
C VAL A 27 -36.62 35.72 15.91
N PRO A 28 -36.03 36.82 16.42
CA PRO A 28 -36.60 38.13 16.36
C PRO A 28 -36.70 38.67 14.92
N ASN A 29 -37.84 39.27 14.62
CA ASN A 29 -38.32 39.76 13.33
C ASN A 29 -37.69 41.11 12.92
N ASN A 30 -36.37 41.29 12.90
CA ASN A 30 -35.70 42.56 12.57
C ASN A 30 -34.72 42.52 11.37
N LEU A 31 -34.94 41.66 10.41
CA LEU A 31 -34.18 41.64 9.15
C LEU A 31 -35.06 41.62 7.89
N ARG A 32 -36.08 42.47 7.90
CA ARG A 32 -36.82 42.83 6.68
C ARG A 32 -36.82 44.34 6.56
N LEU A 33 -35.77 44.93 5.97
CA LEU A 33 -35.78 46.27 5.33
C LEU A 33 -34.36 46.63 4.84
N LEU A 34 -33.83 45.93 3.85
CA LEU A 34 -32.71 46.39 3.01
C LEU A 34 -32.71 45.65 1.67
N ASP A 35 -33.83 45.72 0.97
CA ASP A 35 -33.90 45.25 -0.41
C ASP A 35 -34.65 46.27 -1.27
N SER A 36 -33.98 47.38 -1.56
CA SER A 36 -34.37 48.27 -2.65
C SER A 36 -33.30 49.34 -2.88
N ARG A 37 -32.23 49.00 -3.63
CA ARG A 37 -31.46 49.91 -4.49
C ARG A 37 -30.36 49.15 -5.19
N ARG A 38 -30.68 48.43 -6.27
CA ARG A 38 -29.67 48.11 -7.29
C ARG A 38 -29.54 49.28 -8.23
N PRO A 39 -28.40 49.91 -8.40
CA PRO A 39 -28.08 50.66 -9.61
C PRO A 39 -27.83 49.66 -10.74
N GLN A 40 -28.55 49.82 -11.86
CA GLN A 40 -28.24 49.20 -13.13
C GLN A 40 -26.92 49.79 -13.61
N GLY A 41 -25.81 49.08 -13.36
CA GLY A 41 -24.55 49.29 -13.98
C GLY A 41 -24.19 48.04 -14.77
N ALA A 42 -23.77 48.22 -16.04
CA ALA A 42 -23.35 47.15 -16.93
C ALA A 42 -22.32 46.24 -16.25
N PRO A 43 -22.25 44.92 -16.57
CA PRO A 43 -21.24 44.05 -16.02
C PRO A 43 -19.87 44.60 -16.38
N PRO A 44 -18.90 44.64 -15.45
CA PRO A 44 -17.56 44.98 -15.78
C PRO A 44 -17.10 43.97 -16.84
N LYS A 45 -16.55 44.51 -17.96
CA LYS A 45 -15.80 43.69 -18.92
C LYS A 45 -14.79 42.93 -18.13
N ALA A 46 -14.84 41.60 -18.22
CA ALA A 46 -13.82 40.71 -17.68
C ALA A 46 -12.48 41.20 -18.20
N ASP A 47 -11.70 41.76 -17.30
CA ASP A 47 -10.29 42.08 -17.55
C ASP A 47 -9.59 40.71 -17.54
N ASP A 48 -9.60 40.09 -18.73
CA ASP A 48 -9.05 38.77 -19.00
C ASP A 48 -7.51 38.81 -19.11
N ASP A 49 -6.92 39.84 -18.53
CA ASP A 49 -5.49 40.08 -18.42
C ASP A 49 -4.91 39.84 -17.02
N LEU A 50 -5.57 38.96 -16.22
CA LEU A 50 -4.91 38.31 -15.11
C LEU A 50 -3.86 37.37 -15.73
N ARG A 51 -2.65 37.91 -15.85
CA ARG A 51 -1.41 37.33 -16.35
C ARG A 51 -1.41 35.83 -16.08
N ARG A 52 -1.59 35.03 -17.13
CA ARG A 52 -1.30 33.60 -17.11
C ARG A 52 0.10 33.48 -16.50
N PRO A 53 0.27 32.67 -15.45
CA PRO A 53 1.62 32.39 -14.98
C PRO A 53 2.44 31.94 -16.19
N PRO A 54 3.72 32.30 -16.27
CA PRO A 54 4.54 31.95 -17.42
C PRO A 54 4.38 30.48 -17.72
N ALA A 55 3.98 30.15 -18.93
CA ALA A 55 3.90 28.79 -19.41
C ALA A 55 5.21 28.10 -19.06
N LEU A 56 5.11 26.82 -18.67
CA LEU A 56 6.26 25.97 -18.38
C LEU A 56 7.35 26.29 -19.43
N ASP A 57 8.42 26.93 -19.02
CA ASP A 57 9.50 27.22 -19.96
C ASP A 57 10.33 25.94 -20.14
N VAL A 58 9.70 25.00 -20.86
CA VAL A 58 10.27 23.70 -21.24
C VAL A 58 11.64 23.92 -21.91
N ALA A 59 11.82 25.06 -22.61
CA ALA A 59 13.07 25.40 -23.25
C ALA A 59 14.16 25.73 -22.21
N THR A 60 13.84 26.47 -21.15
CA THR A 60 14.79 26.76 -20.07
C THR A 60 15.18 25.53 -19.27
N VAL A 61 14.23 24.62 -18.98
CA VAL A 61 14.52 23.34 -18.33
C VAL A 61 15.35 22.43 -19.25
N ALA A 62 15.04 22.40 -20.54
CA ALA A 62 15.80 21.64 -21.53
C ALA A 62 17.20 22.20 -21.75
N LEU A 63 17.36 23.54 -21.80
CA LEU A 63 18.65 24.23 -21.93
C LEU A 63 19.52 24.01 -20.68
N ARG A 64 18.97 24.08 -19.46
CA ARG A 64 19.70 23.70 -18.24
C ARG A 64 20.17 22.25 -18.27
N ARG A 65 19.36 21.34 -18.83
CA ARG A 65 19.73 19.93 -19.00
C ARG A 65 20.82 19.72 -20.04
N SER A 66 20.90 20.56 -21.07
CA SER A 66 21.92 20.49 -22.12
C SER A 66 23.23 21.18 -21.76
N GLY A 67 23.20 22.17 -20.85
CA GLY A 67 24.36 22.95 -20.43
C GLY A 67 25.09 22.42 -19.18
N ASP A 68 24.69 21.30 -18.62
CA ASP A 68 25.32 20.72 -17.42
C ASP A 68 26.57 19.90 -17.83
N PRO A 69 27.80 20.38 -17.57
CA PRO A 69 29.04 19.70 -17.97
C PRO A 69 29.27 18.38 -17.21
N GLU A 70 28.46 18.08 -16.19
CA GLU A 70 28.50 16.85 -15.40
C GLU A 70 27.70 15.68 -16.01
N ARG A 71 27.36 15.70 -17.31
CA ARG A 71 26.91 14.47 -17.98
C ARG A 71 28.07 13.49 -18.08
N VAL A 72 28.48 12.94 -16.95
CA VAL A 72 29.11 11.65 -16.93
C VAL A 72 28.07 10.69 -17.50
N ASN A 73 28.44 10.03 -18.58
CA ASN A 73 27.62 8.99 -19.22
C ASN A 73 27.46 7.82 -18.24
N VAL A 74 26.62 8.01 -17.21
CA VAL A 74 26.40 7.08 -16.11
C VAL A 74 25.32 6.09 -16.55
N GLY A 75 25.58 5.37 -17.63
CA GLY A 75 24.73 4.36 -18.19
C GLY A 75 24.02 3.47 -17.15
N PHE A 76 24.22 2.20 -17.23
CA PHE A 76 23.61 1.17 -16.37
C PHE A 76 23.74 1.43 -14.85
N LEU A 77 24.83 2.06 -14.38
CA LEU A 77 25.10 2.28 -12.95
C LEU A 77 24.13 3.24 -12.26
N SER A 78 23.55 4.20 -12.97
CA SER A 78 22.56 5.14 -12.42
C SER A 78 21.23 4.46 -12.03
N HIS A 79 20.95 3.29 -12.61
CA HIS A 79 19.75 2.50 -12.34
C HIS A 79 19.95 1.49 -11.20
N ILE A 80 21.19 1.29 -10.73
CA ILE A 80 21.46 0.40 -9.61
C ILE A 80 21.04 1.09 -8.32
N ARG A 81 19.95 0.61 -7.74
CA ARG A 81 19.47 1.07 -6.44
C ARG A 81 20.12 0.27 -5.31
N ALA A 82 20.36 0.92 -4.18
CA ALA A 82 20.99 0.28 -3.01
C ALA A 82 20.28 -1.01 -2.57
N TRP A 83 18.95 -1.09 -2.71
CA TRP A 83 18.15 -2.27 -2.38
C TRP A 83 18.46 -3.50 -3.26
N MET A 84 19.10 -3.32 -4.41
CA MET A 84 19.51 -4.44 -5.26
C MET A 84 20.87 -5.01 -4.83
N VAL A 85 21.78 -4.16 -4.38
CA VAL A 85 23.17 -4.53 -4.10
C VAL A 85 23.35 -4.98 -2.66
N VAL A 86 22.77 -4.26 -1.71
CA VAL A 86 23.00 -4.50 -0.28
C VAL A 86 22.55 -5.90 0.18
N PRO A 87 21.37 -6.43 -0.23
CA PRO A 87 20.98 -7.80 0.15
C PRO A 87 21.92 -8.87 -0.38
N VAL A 88 22.43 -8.69 -1.60
CA VAL A 88 23.36 -9.63 -2.23
C VAL A 88 24.71 -9.64 -1.50
N VAL A 89 25.19 -8.44 -1.14
CA VAL A 89 26.43 -8.30 -0.36
C VAL A 89 26.27 -8.91 1.03
N ASP A 90 25.17 -8.61 1.73
CA ASP A 90 24.89 -9.18 3.05
C ASP A 90 24.86 -10.72 3.00
N PHE A 91 24.12 -11.27 2.03
CA PHE A 91 24.03 -12.71 1.84
C PHE A 91 25.41 -13.32 1.56
N ALA A 92 26.19 -12.72 0.66
CA ALA A 92 27.55 -13.18 0.34
C ALA A 92 28.47 -13.16 1.57
N LEU A 93 28.38 -12.10 2.39
CA LEU A 93 29.17 -11.99 3.62
C LEU A 93 28.74 -12.99 4.70
N MET A 94 27.44 -13.34 4.77
CA MET A 94 26.96 -14.39 5.67
C MET A 94 27.48 -15.78 5.27
N VAL A 95 27.64 -16.03 3.97
CA VAL A 95 28.12 -17.31 3.43
C VAL A 95 29.65 -17.37 3.35
N ALA A 96 30.34 -16.23 3.34
CA ALA A 96 31.80 -16.15 3.22
C ALA A 96 32.60 -17.07 4.17
N PRO A 97 32.21 -17.27 5.47
CA PRO A 97 32.92 -18.17 6.37
C PRO A 97 32.99 -19.62 5.89
N LEU A 98 32.15 -20.06 4.96
CA LEU A 98 32.20 -21.39 4.36
C LEU A 98 33.47 -21.61 3.55
N ALA A 99 34.16 -20.56 3.10
CA ALA A 99 35.41 -20.66 2.37
C ALA A 99 36.54 -21.37 3.21
N TRP A 100 36.44 -21.24 4.54
CA TRP A 100 37.39 -21.86 5.47
C TRP A 100 36.75 -22.85 6.45
N ARG A 101 35.40 -23.01 6.42
CA ARG A 101 34.65 -24.00 7.22
C ARG A 101 33.56 -24.70 6.41
N PRO A 102 33.89 -25.48 5.37
CA PRO A 102 32.92 -26.07 4.44
C PRO A 102 31.90 -27.06 5.06
N PRO A 103 32.20 -27.80 6.17
CA PRO A 103 31.28 -28.83 6.66
C PRO A 103 29.88 -28.32 7.09
N GLN A 104 29.69 -27.03 7.27
CA GLN A 104 28.45 -26.45 7.78
C GLN A 104 27.57 -25.75 6.71
N LEU A 105 27.74 -26.13 5.44
CA LEU A 105 27.08 -25.51 4.31
C LEU A 105 25.56 -25.32 4.53
N HIS A 106 24.85 -26.38 4.89
CA HIS A 106 23.37 -26.32 5.01
C HIS A 106 22.92 -25.37 6.12
N ALA A 107 23.56 -25.39 7.28
CA ALA A 107 23.23 -24.57 8.43
C ALA A 107 23.51 -23.07 8.16
N VAL A 108 24.66 -22.75 7.58
CA VAL A 108 25.06 -21.37 7.27
C VAL A 108 24.19 -20.80 6.16
N VAL A 109 23.89 -21.58 5.11
CA VAL A 109 22.99 -21.14 4.04
C VAL A 109 21.57 -20.94 4.56
N ALA A 110 21.06 -21.83 5.41
CA ALA A 110 19.73 -21.67 6.03
C ALA A 110 19.68 -20.40 6.90
N MET A 111 20.74 -20.14 7.70
CA MET A 111 20.88 -18.91 8.48
C MET A 111 20.90 -17.67 7.57
N ALA A 112 21.67 -17.69 6.50
CA ALA A 112 21.79 -16.57 5.58
C ALA A 112 20.45 -16.26 4.88
N ILE A 113 19.71 -17.28 4.46
CA ILE A 113 18.36 -17.14 3.89
C ILE A 113 17.41 -16.53 4.93
N LEU A 114 17.35 -17.11 6.14
CA LEU A 114 16.46 -16.63 7.21
C LEU A 114 16.81 -15.19 7.61
N ALA A 115 18.09 -14.87 7.79
CA ALA A 115 18.55 -13.53 8.13
C ALA A 115 18.20 -12.53 7.04
N THR A 116 18.41 -12.87 5.75
CA THR A 116 18.03 -12.00 4.62
C THR A 116 16.53 -11.75 4.59
N LEU A 117 15.71 -12.78 4.82
CA LEU A 117 14.25 -12.64 4.91
C LEU A 117 13.85 -11.71 6.07
N LEU A 118 14.43 -11.90 7.25
CA LEU A 118 14.18 -11.04 8.41
C LEU A 118 14.62 -9.60 8.17
N LEU A 119 15.75 -9.37 7.49
CA LEU A 119 16.25 -8.03 7.16
C LEU A 119 15.41 -7.36 6.07
N THR A 120 14.77 -8.10 5.18
CA THR A 120 13.88 -7.57 4.14
C THR A 120 12.57 -7.05 4.73
N ASP A 121 12.09 -7.64 5.82
CA ASP A 121 10.90 -7.17 6.52
C ASP A 121 11.13 -5.77 7.12
N GLY A 122 10.19 -4.85 6.85
CA GLY A 122 10.30 -3.44 7.28
C GLY A 122 11.04 -2.50 6.30
N GLY A 123 11.37 -2.96 5.07
CA GLY A 123 11.92 -2.11 4.01
C GLY A 123 13.35 -1.61 4.24
N ARG A 124 14.15 -2.32 5.05
CA ARG A 124 15.50 -1.90 5.43
C ARG A 124 16.56 -1.99 4.33
N TYR A 125 16.25 -2.66 3.25
CA TYR A 125 17.11 -2.63 2.06
C TYR A 125 16.84 -1.42 1.16
N VAL A 126 15.81 -0.63 1.47
CA VAL A 126 15.60 0.65 0.79
C VAL A 126 16.47 1.68 1.51
N ALA A 127 17.44 2.25 0.81
CA ALA A 127 18.34 3.22 1.40
C ALA A 127 17.55 4.42 1.95
N PRO A 128 17.71 4.75 3.25
CA PRO A 128 17.13 5.94 3.82
C PRO A 128 17.78 7.18 3.21
N LEU A 129 17.11 8.32 3.27
CA LEU A 129 17.71 9.60 2.88
C LEU A 129 18.91 9.90 3.79
N HIS A 130 18.73 9.73 5.09
CA HIS A 130 19.82 9.82 6.06
C HIS A 130 20.54 8.48 6.22
N LEU A 131 21.80 8.42 5.80
CA LEU A 131 22.62 7.20 5.88
C LEU A 131 23.35 7.13 7.22
N SER A 132 22.80 6.39 8.18
CA SER A 132 23.45 6.12 9.47
C SER A 132 23.44 4.63 9.76
N VAL A 133 24.62 4.02 9.79
CA VAL A 133 24.74 2.61 10.19
C VAL A 133 24.43 2.41 11.66
N LEU A 134 24.74 3.42 12.49
CA LEU A 134 24.53 3.32 13.93
C LEU A 134 23.05 3.25 14.30
N ASP A 135 22.19 3.93 13.54
CA ASP A 135 20.74 3.91 13.77
C ASP A 135 20.10 2.58 13.33
N GLU A 136 20.67 1.93 12.33
CA GLU A 136 20.24 0.62 11.87
C GLU A 136 20.82 -0.55 12.68
N LEU A 137 21.98 -0.36 13.29
CA LEU A 137 22.78 -1.39 13.96
C LEU A 137 21.98 -2.22 14.98
N PRO A 138 21.21 -1.64 15.92
CA PRO A 138 20.45 -2.44 16.89
C PRO A 138 19.48 -3.42 16.23
N THR A 139 18.84 -2.99 15.17
CA THR A 139 17.85 -3.82 14.46
C THR A 139 18.52 -4.88 13.60
N ILE A 140 19.63 -4.55 12.93
CA ILE A 140 20.41 -5.52 12.15
C ILE A 140 20.93 -6.62 13.08
N VAL A 141 21.54 -6.25 14.20
CA VAL A 141 22.07 -7.20 15.19
C VAL A 141 20.96 -8.07 15.76
N THR A 142 19.84 -7.49 16.18
CA THR A 142 18.71 -8.26 16.73
C THR A 142 18.19 -9.31 15.76
N ARG A 143 18.04 -8.95 14.47
CA ARG A 143 17.53 -9.87 13.45
C ARG A 143 18.55 -10.95 13.07
N LEU A 144 19.83 -10.60 13.00
CA LEU A 144 20.89 -11.58 12.80
C LEU A 144 20.97 -12.57 13.97
N LEU A 145 20.91 -12.08 15.21
CA LEU A 145 20.88 -12.93 16.40
C LEU A 145 19.66 -13.83 16.44
N ALA A 146 18.48 -13.33 16.06
CA ALA A 146 17.27 -14.14 15.95
C ALA A 146 17.43 -15.29 14.93
N ALA A 147 18.02 -15.02 13.76
CA ALA A 147 18.33 -16.05 12.77
C ALA A 147 19.33 -17.07 13.29
N VAL A 148 20.40 -16.63 13.93
CA VAL A 148 21.42 -17.51 14.57
C VAL A 148 20.78 -18.37 15.63
N ALA A 149 19.97 -17.80 16.53
CA ALA A 149 19.30 -18.53 17.60
C ALA A 149 18.33 -19.60 17.06
N ALA A 150 17.54 -19.27 16.04
CA ALA A 150 16.60 -20.21 15.44
C ALA A 150 17.31 -21.41 14.80
N ILE A 151 18.38 -21.16 14.04
CA ILE A 151 19.15 -22.26 13.40
C ILE A 151 19.95 -23.05 14.44
N SER A 152 20.54 -22.38 15.45
CA SER A 152 21.26 -23.06 16.54
C SER A 152 20.34 -24.00 17.31
N ALA A 153 19.10 -23.59 17.60
CA ALA A 153 18.11 -24.44 18.27
C ALA A 153 17.79 -25.69 17.43
N GLY A 154 17.64 -25.54 16.11
CA GLY A 154 17.45 -26.67 15.19
C GLY A 154 18.64 -27.63 15.17
N ILE A 155 19.85 -27.09 15.11
CA ILE A 155 21.08 -27.91 15.13
C ILE A 155 21.23 -28.65 16.45
N LEU A 156 20.97 -27.98 17.58
CA LEU A 156 21.08 -28.58 18.92
C LEU A 156 20.08 -29.74 19.12
N TYR A 157 18.92 -29.69 18.43
CA TYR A 157 17.91 -30.76 18.46
C TYR A 157 18.30 -31.95 17.58
N LEU A 158 18.96 -31.72 16.44
CA LEU A 158 19.21 -32.74 15.41
C LEU A 158 20.62 -33.37 15.48
N TYR A 159 21.61 -32.66 16.05
CA TYR A 159 23.04 -33.00 15.96
C TYR A 159 23.75 -32.90 17.31
N PRO A 160 24.98 -33.47 17.44
CA PRO A 160 25.80 -33.38 18.64
C PRO A 160 26.14 -31.93 19.03
N LYS A 161 26.32 -31.69 20.34
CA LYS A 161 26.63 -30.36 20.90
C LYS A 161 27.88 -29.69 20.31
N ILE A 162 28.87 -30.47 19.88
CA ILE A 162 30.12 -29.97 19.26
C ILE A 162 29.82 -29.24 17.94
N GLU A 163 28.89 -29.74 17.11
CA GLU A 163 28.53 -29.11 15.85
C GLU A 163 27.82 -27.78 16.08
N ALA A 164 26.99 -27.67 17.11
CA ALA A 164 26.34 -26.43 17.50
C ALA A 164 27.33 -25.34 17.90
N LEU A 165 28.40 -25.69 18.63
CA LEU A 165 29.46 -24.74 19.01
C LEU A 165 30.27 -24.25 17.82
N ILE A 166 30.61 -25.15 16.89
CA ILE A 166 31.31 -24.79 15.65
C ILE A 166 30.42 -23.88 14.78
N PHE A 167 29.13 -24.18 14.68
CA PHE A 167 28.17 -23.32 13.98
C PHE A 167 28.09 -21.92 14.61
N LEU A 168 28.00 -21.83 15.94
CA LEU A 168 27.95 -20.57 16.64
C LEU A 168 29.18 -19.68 16.37
N GLN A 169 30.39 -20.27 16.37
CA GLN A 169 31.60 -19.55 16.01
C GLN A 169 31.56 -19.03 14.55
N THR A 170 31.07 -19.86 13.63
CA THR A 170 30.92 -19.48 12.21
C THR A 170 29.89 -18.38 12.05
N ALA A 171 28.76 -18.47 12.76
CA ALA A 171 27.72 -17.48 12.76
C ALA A 171 28.19 -16.13 13.35
N CYS A 172 28.96 -16.14 14.43
CA CYS A 172 29.60 -14.93 14.97
C CYS A 172 30.50 -14.24 13.94
N GLN A 173 31.31 -15.01 13.21
CA GLN A 173 32.15 -14.47 12.12
C GLN A 173 31.28 -13.84 11.03
N ALA A 174 30.20 -14.52 10.61
CA ALA A 174 29.25 -13.99 9.63
C ALA A 174 28.59 -12.67 10.10
N VAL A 175 28.16 -12.59 11.36
CA VAL A 175 27.60 -11.35 11.95
C VAL A 175 28.60 -10.21 11.89
N VAL A 176 29.85 -10.44 12.28
CA VAL A 176 30.90 -9.41 12.23
C VAL A 176 31.15 -8.97 10.78
N LEU A 177 31.25 -9.91 9.83
CA LEU A 177 31.43 -9.59 8.42
C LEU A 177 30.28 -8.76 7.86
N VAL A 178 29.04 -9.08 8.21
CA VAL A 178 27.88 -8.27 7.78
C VAL A 178 27.94 -6.86 8.35
N ILE A 179 28.28 -6.69 9.63
CA ILE A 179 28.41 -5.36 10.24
C ILE A 179 29.51 -4.55 9.54
N VAL A 180 30.68 -5.13 9.32
CA VAL A 180 31.78 -4.48 8.59
C VAL A 180 31.37 -4.18 7.15
N GLY A 181 30.73 -5.13 6.48
CA GLY A 181 30.21 -4.94 5.13
C GLY A 181 29.20 -3.80 5.03
N ARG A 182 28.31 -3.69 6.02
CA ARG A 182 27.36 -2.56 6.11
C ARG A 182 28.06 -1.23 6.30
N LEU A 183 29.09 -1.14 7.13
CA LEU A 183 29.90 0.06 7.26
C LEU A 183 30.54 0.46 5.93
N VAL A 184 31.12 -0.50 5.21
CA VAL A 184 31.75 -0.25 3.91
C VAL A 184 30.72 0.14 2.87
N THR A 185 29.64 -0.62 2.70
CA THR A 185 28.60 -0.34 1.70
C THR A 185 27.92 1.02 1.94
N THR A 186 27.64 1.37 3.19
CA THR A 186 27.07 2.69 3.52
C THR A 186 28.04 3.82 3.20
N ARG A 187 29.33 3.65 3.49
CA ARG A 187 30.36 4.63 3.10
C ARG A 187 30.50 4.76 1.59
N LEU A 188 30.46 3.66 0.84
CA LEU A 188 30.51 3.67 -0.63
C LEU A 188 29.26 4.38 -1.22
N ILE A 189 28.07 4.12 -0.68
CA ILE A 189 26.83 4.80 -1.10
C ILE A 189 26.93 6.31 -0.81
N ALA A 190 27.40 6.70 0.37
CA ALA A 190 27.59 8.10 0.73
C ALA A 190 28.59 8.82 -0.19
N LEU A 191 29.71 8.17 -0.50
CA LEU A 191 30.71 8.69 -1.45
C LEU A 191 30.12 8.79 -2.86
N SER A 192 29.39 7.79 -3.33
CA SER A 192 28.72 7.80 -4.64
C SER A 192 27.68 8.94 -4.75
N ARG A 193 26.92 9.21 -3.67
CA ARG A 193 25.99 10.34 -3.60
C ARG A 193 26.75 11.69 -3.66
N ARG A 194 27.82 11.84 -2.88
CA ARG A 194 28.65 13.06 -2.86
C ARG A 194 29.31 13.32 -4.21
N SER A 195 29.81 12.29 -4.88
CA SER A 195 30.43 12.39 -6.20
C SER A 195 29.41 12.60 -7.34
N GLY A 196 28.11 12.50 -7.04
CA GLY A 196 27.06 12.73 -8.03
C GLY A 196 26.78 11.55 -8.97
N ILE A 197 27.41 10.38 -8.74
CA ILE A 197 27.19 9.17 -9.55
C ILE A 197 25.76 8.66 -9.34
N THR A 198 25.27 8.66 -8.07
CA THR A 198 23.91 8.27 -7.73
C THR A 198 23.15 9.50 -7.22
N ARG A 199 22.42 10.18 -8.11
CA ARG A 199 21.53 11.30 -7.77
C ARG A 199 20.12 10.96 -8.21
N HIS A 200 19.15 11.19 -7.32
CA HIS A 200 17.74 11.05 -7.61
C HIS A 200 17.17 12.40 -8.03
N HIS A 201 16.66 12.45 -9.25
CA HIS A 201 15.96 13.62 -9.78
C HIS A 201 14.63 13.76 -9.05
N THR A 202 14.40 14.90 -8.41
CA THR A 202 13.26 15.09 -7.52
C THR A 202 12.50 16.35 -7.90
N VAL A 203 11.18 16.21 -8.03
CA VAL A 203 10.25 17.35 -8.14
C VAL A 203 9.66 17.63 -6.77
N LEU A 204 9.76 18.88 -6.33
CA LEU A 204 9.15 19.35 -5.09
C LEU A 204 7.70 19.76 -5.36
N ILE A 205 6.77 19.29 -4.53
CA ILE A 205 5.36 19.66 -4.58
C ILE A 205 5.09 20.58 -3.40
N GLY A 206 4.83 21.86 -3.72
CA GLY A 206 4.69 22.94 -2.76
C GLY A 206 5.79 23.98 -2.91
N GLY A 207 5.42 25.24 -2.73
CA GLY A 207 6.30 26.40 -2.87
C GLY A 207 6.44 27.23 -1.59
N GLY A 208 5.94 26.74 -0.46
CA GLY A 208 5.90 27.45 0.81
C GLY A 208 7.25 27.60 1.52
N PRO A 209 7.27 28.17 2.75
CA PRO A 209 8.48 28.40 3.53
C PRO A 209 9.26 27.13 3.83
N LEU A 210 8.57 26.03 4.17
CA LEU A 210 9.19 24.74 4.44
C LEU A 210 9.81 24.14 3.15
N ALA A 211 9.14 24.31 2.02
CA ALA A 211 9.67 23.92 0.72
C ALA A 211 10.97 24.67 0.38
N ALA A 212 11.02 25.97 0.68
CA ALA A 212 12.23 26.79 0.53
C ALA A 212 13.37 26.32 1.45
N GLU A 213 13.07 26.00 2.70
CA GLU A 213 14.04 25.47 3.66
C GLU A 213 14.62 24.12 3.22
N LEU A 214 13.75 23.19 2.75
CA LEU A 214 14.19 21.91 2.19
C LEU A 214 15.07 22.10 0.96
N ALA A 215 14.71 23.04 0.08
CA ALA A 215 15.51 23.36 -1.11
C ALA A 215 16.91 23.84 -0.71
N ARG A 216 17.01 24.72 0.29
CA ARG A 216 18.27 25.22 0.83
C ARG A 216 19.12 24.10 1.44
N ILE A 217 18.53 23.24 2.31
CA ILE A 217 19.25 22.14 2.96
C ILE A 217 19.77 21.13 1.92
N LEU A 218 18.93 20.72 0.97
CA LEU A 218 19.32 19.74 -0.05
C LEU A 218 20.35 20.27 -1.04
N ALA A 219 20.38 21.58 -1.30
CA ALA A 219 21.42 22.21 -2.10
C ALA A 219 22.79 22.18 -1.41
N GLN A 220 22.81 22.35 -0.06
CA GLN A 220 24.03 22.35 0.75
C GLN A 220 24.55 20.93 1.05
N HIS A 221 23.66 19.95 1.19
CA HIS A 221 23.97 18.60 1.65
C HIS A 221 23.79 17.56 0.54
N ARG A 222 24.79 17.40 -0.31
CA ARG A 222 24.78 16.44 -1.43
C ARG A 222 24.75 14.97 -1.00
N GLU A 223 25.05 14.66 0.26
CA GLU A 223 25.00 13.30 0.82
C GLU A 223 23.62 12.68 0.87
N TYR A 224 22.55 13.48 0.82
CA TYR A 224 21.19 12.96 0.68
C TYR A 224 20.95 12.28 -0.68
N GLY A 225 21.79 12.57 -1.69
CA GLY A 225 21.68 11.98 -3.02
C GLY A 225 20.47 12.47 -3.81
N THR A 226 19.80 13.54 -3.34
CA THR A 226 18.61 14.14 -3.94
C THR A 226 19.00 15.42 -4.69
N ARG A 227 18.57 15.54 -5.95
CA ARG A 227 18.68 16.75 -6.75
C ARG A 227 17.29 17.28 -7.02
N LEU A 228 17.00 18.47 -6.50
CA LEU A 228 15.75 19.15 -6.81
C LEU A 228 15.86 19.82 -8.17
N ASP A 229 15.01 19.42 -9.12
CA ASP A 229 15.00 20.00 -10.47
C ASP A 229 14.06 21.20 -10.58
N GLY A 230 13.10 21.34 -9.65
CA GLY A 230 12.16 22.43 -9.54
C GLY A 230 10.97 22.08 -8.66
N PHE A 231 9.98 22.99 -8.62
CA PHE A 231 8.77 22.78 -7.82
C PHE A 231 7.49 23.07 -8.60
N VAL A 232 6.38 22.50 -8.14
CA VAL A 232 5.01 22.77 -8.63
C VAL A 232 4.16 23.29 -7.47
N ASP A 233 3.38 24.35 -7.70
CA ASP A 233 2.46 24.93 -6.71
C ASP A 233 1.38 25.75 -7.41
N ASP A 234 0.18 25.86 -6.83
CA ASP A 234 -0.92 26.67 -7.37
C ASP A 234 -0.89 28.11 -6.85
N GLY A 235 -0.12 28.39 -5.79
CA GLY A 235 0.02 29.72 -5.18
C GLY A 235 0.81 30.73 -6.05
N HIS A 236 0.58 32.01 -5.76
CA HIS A 236 1.32 33.11 -6.41
C HIS A 236 2.59 33.47 -5.63
N ASP A 237 2.51 33.45 -4.31
CA ASP A 237 3.64 33.70 -3.42
C ASP A 237 4.30 32.38 -3.04
N CYS A 238 5.46 32.12 -3.61
CA CYS A 238 6.19 30.88 -3.46
C CYS A 238 7.63 31.16 -3.03
N PRO A 239 7.93 31.17 -1.72
CA PRO A 239 9.30 31.36 -1.20
C PRO A 239 10.33 30.39 -1.81
N ALA A 240 9.92 29.19 -2.20
CA ALA A 240 10.81 28.23 -2.86
C ALA A 240 11.35 28.72 -4.23
N ALA A 241 10.71 29.72 -4.84
CA ALA A 241 11.15 30.31 -6.11
C ALA A 241 12.51 31.00 -6.01
N GLU A 242 12.95 31.37 -4.80
CA GLU A 242 14.30 31.90 -4.56
C GLU A 242 15.40 30.85 -4.84
N TYR A 243 15.11 29.58 -4.62
CA TYR A 243 16.09 28.48 -4.69
C TYR A 243 15.88 27.58 -5.92
N LEU A 244 14.63 27.45 -6.39
CA LEU A 244 14.26 26.49 -7.43
C LEU A 244 13.38 27.12 -8.51
N PRO A 245 13.50 26.68 -9.78
CA PRO A 245 12.57 27.09 -10.84
C PRO A 245 11.18 26.49 -10.59
N ARG A 246 10.15 27.31 -10.82
CA ARG A 246 8.77 26.84 -10.87
C ARG A 246 8.53 26.07 -12.16
N LEU A 247 8.10 24.82 -12.07
CA LEU A 247 7.83 23.94 -13.21
C LEU A 247 6.38 24.05 -13.71
N GLY A 248 5.47 24.55 -12.90
CA GLY A 248 4.07 24.72 -13.23
C GLY A 248 3.16 24.71 -12.02
N ARG A 249 1.88 24.46 -12.28
CA ARG A 249 0.86 24.21 -11.27
C ARG A 249 0.82 22.73 -10.89
N LEU A 250 0.05 22.38 -9.87
CA LEU A 250 -0.15 20.99 -9.47
C LEU A 250 -0.77 20.14 -10.60
N ALA A 251 -1.64 20.73 -11.44
CA ALA A 251 -2.19 20.08 -12.62
C ALA A 251 -1.14 19.70 -13.67
N ASP A 252 0.00 20.39 -13.68
CA ASP A 252 1.10 20.15 -14.64
C ASP A 252 2.14 19.15 -14.10
N LEU A 253 1.88 18.50 -12.95
CA LEU A 253 2.83 17.60 -12.29
C LEU A 253 3.31 16.47 -13.21
N ASP A 254 2.45 15.90 -14.03
CA ASP A 254 2.78 14.84 -14.99
C ASP A 254 3.82 15.32 -15.99
N ILE A 255 3.59 16.52 -16.55
CA ILE A 255 4.49 17.14 -17.51
C ILE A 255 5.83 17.46 -16.85
N ALA A 256 5.81 18.00 -15.63
CA ALA A 256 7.00 18.28 -14.85
C ALA A 256 7.84 17.02 -14.60
N VAL A 257 7.19 15.91 -14.20
CA VAL A 257 7.85 14.62 -13.94
C VAL A 257 8.45 14.02 -15.21
N VAL A 258 7.73 14.07 -16.33
CA VAL A 258 8.23 13.55 -17.61
C VAL A 258 9.37 14.40 -18.14
N THR A 259 9.26 15.72 -18.07
CA THR A 259 10.26 16.67 -18.61
C THR A 259 11.56 16.62 -17.81
N THR A 260 11.48 16.58 -16.48
CA THR A 260 12.67 16.49 -15.61
C THR A 260 13.24 15.08 -15.56
N GLY A 261 12.45 14.06 -15.90
CA GLY A 261 12.80 12.65 -15.71
C GLY A 261 12.90 12.30 -14.22
N ALA A 262 12.16 13.01 -13.36
CA ALA A 262 12.17 12.77 -11.92
C ALA A 262 11.76 11.33 -11.58
N ASP A 263 12.48 10.74 -10.65
CA ASP A 263 12.19 9.43 -10.09
C ASP A 263 11.65 9.52 -8.65
N THR A 264 11.68 10.70 -8.08
CA THR A 264 11.28 11.00 -6.70
C THR A 264 10.39 12.25 -6.66
N LEU A 265 9.37 12.20 -5.81
CA LEU A 265 8.47 13.30 -5.49
C LEU A 265 8.58 13.63 -4.01
N LEU A 266 8.72 14.90 -3.67
CA LEU A 266 8.80 15.38 -2.30
C LEU A 266 7.67 16.38 -2.06
N VAL A 267 6.70 16.03 -1.20
CA VAL A 267 5.58 16.91 -0.84
C VAL A 267 5.93 17.70 0.40
N ALA A 268 5.90 19.02 0.27
CA ALA A 268 6.07 19.98 1.36
C ALA A 268 4.81 20.83 1.52
N ASP A 269 4.96 22.00 2.15
CA ASP A 269 3.89 22.98 2.29
C ASP A 269 3.69 23.76 0.96
N GLY A 270 2.43 24.13 0.71
CA GLY A 270 2.08 24.86 -0.51
C GLY A 270 0.59 25.19 -0.58
N SER A 271 0.22 25.94 -1.63
CA SER A 271 -1.14 26.40 -1.87
C SER A 271 -1.88 25.45 -2.80
N PHE A 272 -2.23 24.26 -2.30
CA PHE A 272 -2.98 23.27 -3.06
C PHE A 272 -3.99 22.53 -2.19
N GLU A 273 -5.06 22.05 -2.81
CA GLU A 273 -6.06 21.22 -2.13
C GLU A 273 -5.56 19.76 -2.03
N GLU A 274 -5.73 19.14 -0.86
CA GLU A 274 -5.27 17.76 -0.60
C GLU A 274 -5.88 16.73 -1.56
N ARG A 275 -7.12 16.92 -2.00
CA ARG A 275 -7.77 16.04 -2.98
C ARG A 275 -7.07 16.07 -4.32
N VAL A 276 -6.80 17.29 -4.82
CA VAL A 276 -6.11 17.50 -6.10
C VAL A 276 -4.70 16.93 -6.05
N LEU A 277 -3.99 17.11 -4.92
CA LEU A 277 -2.67 16.52 -4.71
C LEU A 277 -2.71 14.99 -4.82
N ILE A 278 -3.66 14.34 -4.16
CA ILE A 278 -3.74 12.87 -4.17
C ILE A 278 -4.03 12.36 -5.58
N ASP A 279 -4.88 13.04 -6.34
CA ASP A 279 -5.20 12.65 -7.71
C ASP A 279 -4.00 12.89 -8.64
N ALA A 280 -3.30 14.02 -8.52
CA ALA A 280 -2.10 14.34 -9.28
C ALA A 280 -0.95 13.32 -9.05
N VAL A 281 -0.70 12.93 -7.80
CA VAL A 281 0.35 11.95 -7.46
C VAL A 281 0.00 10.53 -7.91
N ARG A 282 -1.28 10.24 -8.14
CA ARG A 282 -1.75 8.91 -8.59
C ARG A 282 -1.82 8.74 -10.11
N THR A 283 -1.43 9.74 -10.87
CA THR A 283 -1.36 9.64 -12.32
C THR A 283 -0.35 8.59 -12.79
N ALA A 284 -0.48 8.14 -14.03
CA ALA A 284 0.40 7.11 -14.58
C ALA A 284 1.88 7.53 -14.57
N ALA A 285 2.16 8.82 -14.76
CA ALA A 285 3.52 9.37 -14.73
C ALA A 285 4.15 9.33 -13.33
N CYS A 286 3.33 9.49 -12.27
CA CYS A 286 3.77 9.58 -10.88
C CYS A 286 3.69 8.24 -10.14
N GLN A 287 2.87 7.29 -10.60
CA GLN A 287 2.54 6.05 -9.90
C GLN A 287 3.75 5.17 -9.53
N HIS A 288 4.84 5.25 -10.29
CA HIS A 288 6.05 4.45 -10.06
C HIS A 288 7.19 5.23 -9.40
N LYS A 289 6.94 6.46 -8.99
CA LYS A 289 7.93 7.32 -8.37
C LYS A 289 7.95 7.14 -6.85
N ASP A 290 9.11 7.35 -6.26
CA ASP A 290 9.21 7.38 -4.80
C ASP A 290 8.57 8.66 -4.27
N LEU A 291 7.61 8.52 -3.35
CA LEU A 291 6.89 9.65 -2.78
C LEU A 291 7.30 9.85 -1.33
N PHE A 292 7.79 11.04 -1.03
CA PHE A 292 8.09 11.51 0.31
C PHE A 292 7.16 12.66 0.69
N VAL A 293 6.69 12.66 1.91
CA VAL A 293 5.77 13.69 2.43
C VAL A 293 6.31 14.23 3.74
N VAL A 294 6.38 15.54 3.87
CA VAL A 294 6.66 16.20 5.14
C VAL A 294 5.36 16.28 5.95
N PRO A 295 5.31 15.76 7.18
CA PRO A 295 4.13 15.89 8.03
C PRO A 295 3.79 17.35 8.31
N ARG A 296 2.50 17.71 8.31
CA ARG A 296 2.07 19.09 8.66
C ARG A 296 2.51 19.54 10.06
N MET A 297 2.68 18.58 10.97
CA MET A 297 3.15 18.82 12.36
C MET A 297 4.66 18.54 12.48
N HIS A 298 5.46 19.01 11.55
CA HIS A 298 6.92 18.77 11.52
C HIS A 298 7.68 19.38 12.73
N HIS A 299 7.08 20.31 13.47
CA HIS A 299 7.64 20.84 14.72
C HIS A 299 7.53 19.87 15.92
N PHE A 300 6.70 18.82 15.82
CA PHE A 300 6.72 17.76 16.82
C PHE A 300 7.87 16.78 16.47
N HIS A 301 9.00 16.98 17.13
CA HIS A 301 10.19 16.11 17.01
C HIS A 301 10.00 14.75 17.72
N THR A 302 8.82 14.15 17.63
CA THR A 302 8.60 12.79 18.12
C THR A 302 9.24 11.81 17.14
N GLN A 303 10.22 11.06 17.63
CA GLN A 303 10.77 9.91 16.92
C GLN A 303 9.68 8.85 16.74
N THR A 304 8.91 8.96 15.69
CA THR A 304 8.18 7.80 15.19
C THR A 304 9.23 6.94 14.50
N GLY A 305 9.49 5.73 15.00
CA GLY A 305 10.61 4.86 14.62
C GLY A 305 10.71 4.41 13.16
N MET A 306 10.11 5.16 12.24
CA MET A 306 10.11 4.96 10.79
C MET A 306 10.21 6.26 9.98
N ALA A 307 10.37 7.42 10.61
CA ALA A 307 10.53 8.68 9.90
C ALA A 307 12.00 8.86 9.50
N ASP A 308 12.25 9.03 8.20
CA ASP A 308 13.52 9.54 7.68
C ASP A 308 13.57 11.05 7.95
N HIS A 309 14.73 11.69 7.85
CA HIS A 309 14.83 13.12 8.08
C HIS A 309 15.82 13.79 7.13
N ILE A 310 15.53 15.05 6.78
CA ILE A 310 16.46 15.96 6.09
C ILE A 310 16.79 17.09 7.05
N GLY A 311 18.01 17.13 7.57
CA GLY A 311 18.36 18.00 8.69
C GLY A 311 17.52 17.64 9.92
N SER A 312 16.73 18.60 10.43
CA SER A 312 15.79 18.41 11.54
C SER A 312 14.34 18.12 11.09
N ILE A 313 14.08 18.12 9.78
CA ILE A 313 12.73 17.99 9.22
C ILE A 313 12.41 16.50 9.04
N PRO A 314 11.40 15.96 9.75
CA PRO A 314 10.98 14.57 9.59
C PRO A 314 10.30 14.39 8.22
N ILE A 315 10.60 13.28 7.55
CA ILE A 315 10.03 12.93 6.25
C ILE A 315 9.45 11.53 6.33
N MET A 316 8.23 11.38 5.85
CA MET A 316 7.56 10.11 5.73
C MET A 316 7.61 9.63 4.29
N ARG A 317 8.17 8.44 4.08
CA ARG A 317 8.06 7.79 2.79
C ARG A 317 6.69 7.17 2.64
N VAL A 318 5.89 7.69 1.71
CA VAL A 318 4.62 7.08 1.34
C VAL A 318 4.92 5.95 0.36
N ARG A 319 4.62 4.74 0.77
CA ARG A 319 4.73 3.58 -0.12
C ARG A 319 3.63 3.70 -1.18
N ASN A 320 4.00 3.94 -2.42
CA ASN A 320 3.10 3.65 -3.51
C ASN A 320 2.84 2.14 -3.51
N PRO A 321 1.58 1.69 -3.52
CA PRO A 321 1.24 0.28 -3.46
C PRO A 321 1.64 -0.41 -4.77
N ASN A 322 2.89 -0.75 -4.89
CA ASN A 322 3.43 -1.39 -6.08
C ASN A 322 3.46 -2.90 -5.89
N LEU A 323 2.34 -3.56 -6.19
CA LEU A 323 2.32 -4.98 -6.53
C LEU A 323 2.96 -5.21 -7.92
N HIS A 324 4.15 -4.61 -8.13
CA HIS A 324 4.94 -4.73 -9.35
C HIS A 324 6.26 -5.44 -9.03
N GLY A 325 6.92 -5.97 -10.05
CA GLY A 325 8.21 -6.65 -9.90
C GLY A 325 8.17 -7.90 -9.00
N PRO A 326 9.20 -8.13 -8.16
CA PRO A 326 9.34 -9.35 -7.35
C PRO A 326 8.17 -9.60 -6.38
N ALA A 327 7.60 -8.53 -5.81
CA ALA A 327 6.47 -8.62 -4.88
C ALA A 327 5.23 -9.26 -5.55
N ARG A 328 4.98 -8.92 -6.81
CA ARG A 328 3.90 -9.51 -7.59
C ARG A 328 4.13 -11.01 -7.84
N LEU A 329 5.37 -11.39 -8.11
CA LEU A 329 5.73 -12.80 -8.32
C LEU A 329 5.54 -13.60 -7.03
N ILE A 330 6.03 -13.07 -5.90
CA ILE A 330 5.86 -13.69 -4.56
C ILE A 330 4.37 -13.85 -4.23
N LYS A 331 3.59 -12.79 -4.45
CA LYS A 331 2.13 -12.83 -4.28
C LYS A 331 1.50 -13.92 -5.15
N ARG A 332 1.88 -14.01 -6.42
CA ARG A 332 1.35 -15.00 -7.35
C ARG A 332 1.72 -16.43 -6.96
N CYS A 333 2.96 -16.66 -6.55
CA CYS A 333 3.39 -17.97 -6.03
C CYS A 333 2.57 -18.36 -4.79
N PHE A 334 2.38 -17.44 -3.84
CA PHE A 334 1.55 -17.66 -2.67
C PHE A 334 0.10 -18.02 -3.06
N ASP A 335 -0.53 -17.26 -3.96
CA ASP A 335 -1.90 -17.50 -4.42
C ASP A 335 -2.04 -18.89 -5.07
N VAL A 336 -1.09 -19.27 -5.93
CA VAL A 336 -1.11 -20.58 -6.59
C VAL A 336 -0.93 -21.71 -5.60
N VAL A 337 0.05 -21.59 -4.68
CA VAL A 337 0.29 -22.62 -3.66
C VAL A 337 -0.94 -22.82 -2.78
N VAL A 338 -1.54 -21.73 -2.28
CA VAL A 338 -2.73 -21.80 -1.45
C VAL A 338 -3.91 -22.39 -2.23
N ALA A 339 -4.14 -21.96 -3.47
CA ALA A 339 -5.25 -22.44 -4.28
C ALA A 339 -5.12 -23.92 -4.65
N VAL A 340 -3.93 -24.38 -5.03
CA VAL A 340 -3.65 -25.80 -5.33
C VAL A 340 -3.85 -26.66 -4.10
N THR A 341 -3.25 -26.26 -2.97
CA THR A 341 -3.38 -26.99 -1.70
C THR A 341 -4.85 -27.08 -1.28
N ALA A 342 -5.59 -25.96 -1.35
CA ALA A 342 -7.01 -25.92 -1.01
C ALA A 342 -7.84 -26.81 -1.95
N LEU A 343 -7.60 -26.78 -3.26
CA LEU A 343 -8.33 -27.64 -4.22
C LEU A 343 -8.08 -29.12 -3.97
N ILE A 344 -6.84 -29.53 -3.72
CA ILE A 344 -6.50 -30.92 -3.43
C ILE A 344 -7.15 -31.37 -2.11
N THR A 345 -7.00 -30.57 -1.05
CA THR A 345 -7.51 -30.91 0.28
C THR A 345 -9.03 -30.93 0.33
N LEU A 346 -9.69 -29.98 -0.34
CA LEU A 346 -11.14 -29.83 -0.35
C LEU A 346 -11.82 -30.59 -1.51
N LEU A 347 -11.09 -31.37 -2.32
CA LEU A 347 -11.65 -32.14 -3.45
C LEU A 347 -12.86 -33.02 -3.05
N PRO A 348 -12.82 -33.77 -1.94
CA PRO A 348 -14.00 -34.56 -1.50
C PRO A 348 -15.22 -33.68 -1.19
N VAL A 349 -14.99 -32.51 -0.55
CA VAL A 349 -16.05 -31.55 -0.22
C VAL A 349 -16.64 -30.94 -1.49
N LEU A 350 -15.79 -30.59 -2.46
CA LEU A 350 -16.20 -30.04 -3.75
C LEU A 350 -17.04 -31.07 -4.54
N ALA A 351 -16.64 -32.35 -4.54
CA ALA A 351 -17.38 -33.41 -5.21
C ALA A 351 -18.74 -33.65 -4.53
N ALA A 352 -18.79 -33.70 -3.19
CA ALA A 352 -20.04 -33.83 -2.45
C ALA A 352 -20.98 -32.63 -2.67
N ALA A 353 -20.47 -31.40 -2.66
CA ALA A 353 -21.24 -30.19 -2.94
C ALA A 353 -21.78 -30.21 -4.39
N ALA A 354 -20.96 -30.59 -5.36
CA ALA A 354 -21.37 -30.71 -6.76
C ALA A 354 -22.51 -31.72 -6.94
N LEU A 355 -22.42 -32.87 -6.27
CA LEU A 355 -23.45 -33.90 -6.29
C LEU A 355 -24.75 -33.40 -5.64
N ALA A 356 -24.65 -32.76 -4.47
CA ALA A 356 -25.81 -32.21 -3.76
C ALA A 356 -26.54 -31.15 -4.60
N VAL A 357 -25.80 -30.23 -5.22
CA VAL A 357 -26.36 -29.22 -6.15
C VAL A 357 -27.02 -29.87 -7.36
N ARG A 358 -26.42 -30.96 -7.87
CA ARG A 358 -26.96 -31.72 -9.01
C ARG A 358 -28.28 -32.39 -8.67
N ILE A 359 -28.39 -32.94 -7.47
CA ILE A 359 -29.61 -33.61 -6.99
C ILE A 359 -30.74 -32.61 -6.72
N GLU A 360 -30.49 -31.50 -6.02
CA GLU A 360 -31.52 -30.52 -5.67
C GLU A 360 -31.94 -29.66 -6.87
N GLY A 361 -30.97 -29.22 -7.68
CA GLY A 361 -31.20 -28.21 -8.72
C GLY A 361 -31.17 -28.70 -10.15
N GLY A 362 -30.92 -30.00 -10.40
CA GLY A 362 -30.82 -30.58 -11.78
C GLY A 362 -29.51 -30.16 -12.51
N PRO A 363 -29.50 -30.20 -13.86
CA PRO A 363 -28.30 -29.94 -14.65
C PRO A 363 -27.75 -28.54 -14.48
N GLY A 364 -26.41 -28.39 -14.56
CA GLY A 364 -25.70 -27.10 -14.37
C GLY A 364 -25.30 -26.86 -12.92
N VAL A 365 -24.18 -27.42 -12.50
CA VAL A 365 -23.67 -27.32 -11.11
C VAL A 365 -23.01 -25.98 -10.81
N ILE A 366 -22.35 -25.40 -11.82
CA ILE A 366 -21.59 -24.15 -11.71
C ILE A 366 -22.41 -22.99 -12.24
N PHE A 367 -22.56 -21.97 -11.42
CA PHE A 367 -23.08 -20.67 -11.78
C PHE A 367 -21.92 -19.76 -12.21
N ARG A 368 -22.12 -19.02 -13.30
CA ARG A 368 -21.14 -18.08 -13.86
C ARG A 368 -21.72 -16.69 -13.86
N GLN A 369 -20.93 -15.70 -13.42
CA GLN A 369 -21.35 -14.31 -13.40
C GLN A 369 -20.20 -13.37 -13.75
N VAL A 370 -20.46 -12.42 -14.64
CA VAL A 370 -19.49 -11.39 -15.01
C VAL A 370 -19.25 -10.47 -13.82
N ARG A 371 -17.98 -10.24 -13.51
CA ARG A 371 -17.49 -9.34 -12.46
C ARG A 371 -16.37 -8.46 -12.99
N VAL A 372 -16.16 -7.34 -12.29
CA VAL A 372 -15.06 -6.42 -12.58
C VAL A 372 -13.84 -6.82 -11.75
N GLY A 373 -12.74 -7.03 -12.45
CA GLY A 373 -11.44 -7.37 -11.89
C GLY A 373 -10.46 -6.18 -11.92
N ARG A 374 -9.16 -6.51 -11.97
CA ARG A 374 -8.10 -5.52 -12.00
C ARG A 374 -8.16 -4.67 -13.28
N ASP A 375 -7.85 -3.37 -13.11
CA ASP A 375 -7.85 -2.36 -14.18
C ASP A 375 -9.19 -2.28 -14.95
N GLY A 376 -10.32 -2.61 -14.27
CA GLY A 376 -11.65 -2.58 -14.86
C GLY A 376 -11.97 -3.75 -15.79
N LYS A 377 -11.07 -4.74 -15.96
CA LYS A 377 -11.28 -5.88 -16.86
C LYS A 377 -12.36 -6.81 -16.33
N HIS A 378 -13.27 -7.20 -17.21
CA HIS A 378 -14.32 -8.15 -16.87
C HIS A 378 -13.80 -9.59 -16.91
N PHE A 379 -14.29 -10.42 -15.97
CA PHE A 379 -14.02 -11.86 -15.93
C PHE A 379 -15.25 -12.64 -15.47
N GLU A 380 -15.31 -13.93 -15.77
CA GLU A 380 -16.34 -14.83 -15.29
C GLU A 380 -15.98 -15.41 -13.92
N LEU A 381 -16.71 -15.03 -12.90
CA LEU A 381 -16.63 -15.57 -11.55
C LEU A 381 -17.41 -16.89 -11.48
N LEU A 382 -16.79 -17.93 -10.91
CA LEU A 382 -17.34 -19.27 -10.76
C LEU A 382 -17.84 -19.50 -9.34
N LYS A 383 -19.09 -20.00 -9.19
CA LYS A 383 -19.67 -20.41 -7.92
C LYS A 383 -20.47 -21.71 -8.08
N PHE A 384 -20.70 -22.45 -7.02
CA PHE A 384 -21.77 -23.43 -7.05
C PHE A 384 -23.13 -22.75 -7.16
N ARG A 385 -24.01 -23.35 -7.94
CA ARG A 385 -25.37 -22.85 -8.12
C ARG A 385 -26.17 -23.10 -6.83
N SER A 386 -26.35 -22.07 -6.04
CA SER A 386 -27.09 -22.10 -4.76
C SER A 386 -28.52 -21.55 -4.85
N MET A 387 -28.96 -21.15 -6.05
CA MET A 387 -30.30 -20.60 -6.31
C MET A 387 -30.88 -21.16 -7.60
N ARG A 388 -32.20 -21.25 -7.68
CA ARG A 388 -32.88 -21.53 -8.96
C ARG A 388 -32.63 -20.38 -9.94
N PRO A 389 -32.48 -20.67 -11.24
CA PRO A 389 -32.17 -19.64 -12.23
C PRO A 389 -33.25 -18.56 -12.25
N ALA A 390 -32.82 -17.28 -12.25
CA ALA A 390 -33.64 -16.14 -12.55
C ALA A 390 -33.43 -15.74 -14.02
N ASN A 391 -34.34 -14.92 -14.57
CA ASN A 391 -34.14 -14.34 -15.91
C ASN A 391 -32.83 -13.53 -15.93
N GLY A 392 -32.03 -13.68 -16.98
CA GLY A 392 -30.67 -13.16 -17.07
C GLY A 392 -30.44 -11.69 -16.69
N PRO A 393 -31.32 -10.73 -17.09
CA PRO A 393 -31.16 -9.31 -16.71
C PRO A 393 -31.31 -9.05 -15.21
N GLU A 394 -32.23 -9.73 -14.53
CA GLU A 394 -32.45 -9.56 -13.08
C GLU A 394 -31.27 -10.03 -12.24
N ALA A 395 -30.55 -11.05 -12.69
CA ALA A 395 -29.37 -11.57 -11.98
C ALA A 395 -28.20 -10.57 -11.93
N GLN A 396 -28.19 -9.59 -12.83
CA GLN A 396 -27.13 -8.57 -12.91
C GLN A 396 -27.44 -7.30 -12.09
N THR A 397 -28.72 -6.96 -11.94
CA THR A 397 -29.18 -5.66 -11.38
C THR A 397 -29.78 -5.77 -9.98
N LYS A 398 -30.41 -6.90 -9.61
CA LYS A 398 -31.01 -7.05 -8.28
C LYS A 398 -29.97 -7.45 -7.23
N TRP A 399 -29.89 -6.70 -6.14
CA TRP A 399 -29.15 -7.09 -4.95
C TRP A 399 -29.88 -8.28 -4.30
N GLY A 400 -29.20 -9.42 -4.11
CA GLY A 400 -29.82 -10.62 -3.57
C GLY A 400 -30.18 -10.46 -2.08
N ALA A 401 -31.45 -10.63 -1.74
CA ALA A 401 -31.87 -10.64 -0.36
C ALA A 401 -31.48 -11.97 0.34
N PRO A 402 -31.19 -11.95 1.66
CA PRO A 402 -30.89 -13.17 2.42
C PRO A 402 -32.04 -14.19 2.42
N THR A 403 -33.30 -13.72 2.30
CA THR A 403 -34.56 -14.51 2.37
C THR A 403 -35.14 -14.81 0.99
N ASP A 404 -34.31 -14.94 -0.07
CA ASP A 404 -34.79 -15.24 -1.42
C ASP A 404 -35.39 -16.67 -1.47
N GLU A 405 -36.68 -16.80 -1.81
CA GLU A 405 -37.41 -18.06 -1.92
C GLU A 405 -36.83 -19.04 -2.96
N ARG A 406 -35.96 -18.56 -3.84
CA ARG A 406 -35.26 -19.37 -4.86
C ARG A 406 -34.13 -20.20 -4.28
N VAL A 407 -33.78 -20.01 -2.99
CA VAL A 407 -32.68 -20.72 -2.31
C VAL A 407 -33.23 -21.98 -1.65
N GLY A 408 -32.88 -23.14 -2.20
CA GLY A 408 -33.20 -24.44 -1.61
C GLY A 408 -32.39 -24.75 -0.34
N SER A 409 -32.61 -25.93 0.25
CA SER A 409 -31.95 -26.35 1.49
C SER A 409 -30.43 -26.53 1.31
N VAL A 410 -30.01 -27.18 0.23
CA VAL A 410 -28.60 -27.33 -0.13
C VAL A 410 -27.98 -25.97 -0.43
N GLY A 411 -28.66 -25.13 -1.21
CA GLY A 411 -28.20 -23.79 -1.51
C GLY A 411 -27.99 -22.92 -0.25
N ARG A 412 -28.89 -23.02 0.73
CA ARG A 412 -28.78 -22.34 2.01
C ARG A 412 -27.56 -22.82 2.81
N PHE A 413 -27.37 -24.15 2.90
CA PHE A 413 -26.20 -24.73 3.56
C PHE A 413 -24.89 -24.26 2.92
N LEU A 414 -24.78 -24.31 1.59
CA LEU A 414 -23.59 -23.89 0.86
C LEU A 414 -23.26 -22.42 1.11
N ARG A 415 -24.26 -21.53 1.13
CA ARG A 415 -24.09 -20.11 1.40
C ARG A 415 -23.68 -19.84 2.86
N CYS A 416 -24.33 -20.49 3.83
CA CYS A 416 -23.98 -20.35 5.24
C CYS A 416 -22.55 -20.83 5.57
N THR A 417 -22.04 -21.79 4.79
CA THR A 417 -20.69 -22.34 4.96
C THR A 417 -19.67 -21.72 4.00
N SER A 418 -20.10 -20.82 3.10
CA SER A 418 -19.29 -20.26 2.01
C SER A 418 -18.68 -21.31 1.06
N ILE A 419 -19.18 -22.56 1.09
CA ILE A 419 -18.74 -23.62 0.17
C ILE A 419 -19.13 -23.27 -1.27
N ASP A 420 -20.20 -22.50 -1.47
CA ASP A 420 -20.60 -22.01 -2.80
C ASP A 420 -19.53 -21.17 -3.49
N GLU A 421 -18.60 -20.56 -2.76
CA GLU A 421 -17.52 -19.72 -3.28
C GLU A 421 -16.25 -20.51 -3.65
N LEU A 422 -16.12 -21.79 -3.21
CA LEU A 422 -14.91 -22.59 -3.45
C LEU A 422 -14.52 -22.77 -4.94
N PRO A 423 -15.44 -22.83 -5.93
CA PRO A 423 -15.05 -22.88 -7.34
C PRO A 423 -14.24 -21.68 -7.80
N GLN A 424 -14.22 -20.55 -7.07
CA GLN A 424 -13.36 -19.39 -7.34
C GLN A 424 -11.87 -19.71 -7.17
N LEU A 425 -11.49 -20.79 -6.47
CA LEU A 425 -10.12 -21.28 -6.45
C LEU A 425 -9.59 -21.55 -7.88
N TRP A 426 -10.45 -21.96 -8.80
CA TRP A 426 -10.09 -22.09 -10.21
C TRP A 426 -9.84 -20.72 -10.87
N ASN A 427 -10.63 -19.69 -10.53
CA ASN A 427 -10.37 -18.33 -11.00
C ASN A 427 -9.00 -17.81 -10.50
N ILE A 428 -8.61 -18.19 -9.27
CA ILE A 428 -7.28 -17.86 -8.73
C ILE A 428 -6.18 -18.55 -9.55
N LEU A 429 -6.31 -19.83 -9.86
CA LEU A 429 -5.34 -20.56 -10.67
C LEU A 429 -5.23 -19.99 -12.09
N ARG A 430 -6.35 -19.62 -12.70
CA ARG A 430 -6.38 -18.98 -14.02
C ARG A 430 -5.74 -17.59 -14.02
N GLY A 431 -5.71 -16.92 -12.85
CA GLY A 431 -5.12 -15.59 -12.68
C GLY A 431 -6.11 -14.43 -12.79
N ASP A 432 -7.42 -14.72 -12.84
CA ASP A 432 -8.46 -13.68 -12.79
C ASP A 432 -8.59 -13.09 -11.40
N MET A 433 -8.34 -13.91 -10.38
CA MET A 433 -8.47 -13.57 -8.96
C MET A 433 -7.19 -13.88 -8.17
N THR A 434 -7.15 -13.42 -6.96
CA THR A 434 -6.16 -13.69 -5.93
C THR A 434 -6.83 -14.29 -4.68
N VAL A 435 -6.08 -14.91 -3.79
CA VAL A 435 -6.63 -15.40 -2.50
C VAL A 435 -7.13 -14.23 -1.66
N VAL A 436 -6.30 -13.20 -1.50
CA VAL A 436 -6.62 -12.00 -0.70
C VAL A 436 -6.62 -10.75 -1.57
N GLY A 437 -7.74 -10.04 -1.60
CA GLY A 437 -7.91 -8.81 -2.37
C GLY A 437 -9.30 -8.20 -2.16
N PRO A 438 -9.60 -7.08 -2.80
CA PRO A 438 -10.94 -6.49 -2.81
C PRO A 438 -11.99 -7.48 -3.35
N ARG A 439 -13.18 -7.49 -2.75
CA ARG A 439 -14.27 -8.37 -3.24
C ARG A 439 -14.72 -7.93 -4.63
N PRO A 440 -14.84 -8.85 -5.63
CA PRO A 440 -15.29 -8.52 -6.99
C PRO A 440 -16.76 -8.13 -7.00
N GLU A 441 -17.08 -6.99 -7.65
CA GLU A 441 -18.45 -6.50 -7.80
C GLU A 441 -18.95 -6.62 -9.24
N ARG A 442 -20.29 -6.58 -9.43
CA ARG A 442 -20.93 -6.61 -10.76
C ARG A 442 -20.72 -5.29 -11.49
N PRO A 443 -20.58 -5.27 -12.84
CA PRO A 443 -20.32 -4.05 -13.59
C PRO A 443 -21.30 -2.91 -13.28
N HIS A 444 -22.59 -3.20 -13.24
CA HIS A 444 -23.62 -2.22 -12.90
C HIS A 444 -23.39 -1.50 -11.57
N PHE A 445 -23.03 -2.26 -10.52
CA PHE A 445 -22.76 -1.66 -9.21
C PHE A 445 -21.43 -0.92 -9.16
N VAL A 446 -20.42 -1.37 -9.91
CA VAL A 446 -19.14 -0.66 -10.01
C VAL A 446 -19.36 0.72 -10.64
N GLU A 447 -20.15 0.81 -11.70
CA GLU A 447 -20.49 2.07 -12.34
C GLU A 447 -21.25 2.98 -11.38
N GLN A 448 -22.32 2.49 -10.74
CA GLN A 448 -23.11 3.22 -9.78
C GLN A 448 -22.27 3.72 -8.58
N PHE A 449 -21.47 2.85 -7.99
CA PHE A 449 -20.68 3.21 -6.80
C PHE A 449 -19.49 4.13 -7.13
N SER A 450 -18.94 4.04 -8.34
CA SER A 450 -17.88 4.93 -8.79
C SER A 450 -18.34 6.37 -8.95
N THR A 451 -19.64 6.60 -9.24
CA THR A 451 -20.23 7.94 -9.30
C THR A 451 -20.66 8.46 -7.95
N GLN A 452 -21.02 7.57 -7.00
CA GLN A 452 -21.56 7.96 -5.69
C GLN A 452 -20.49 8.11 -4.62
N PHE A 453 -19.42 7.32 -4.68
CA PHE A 453 -18.40 7.27 -3.63
C PHE A 453 -17.04 7.65 -4.19
N ASP A 454 -16.47 8.68 -3.60
CA ASP A 454 -15.12 9.13 -3.91
C ASP A 454 -14.09 7.99 -3.71
N ARG A 455 -13.15 7.86 -4.64
CA ARG A 455 -12.09 6.83 -4.62
C ARG A 455 -12.56 5.37 -4.66
N TYR A 456 -13.83 5.10 -4.97
CA TYR A 456 -14.30 3.72 -5.10
C TYR A 456 -13.56 2.97 -6.21
N SER A 457 -13.30 3.62 -7.34
CA SER A 457 -12.57 3.04 -8.49
C SER A 457 -11.13 2.59 -8.15
N HIS A 458 -10.50 3.21 -7.15
CA HIS A 458 -9.14 2.89 -6.74
C HIS A 458 -8.96 1.46 -6.21
N ARG A 459 -10.03 0.79 -5.80
CA ARG A 459 -10.00 -0.62 -5.38
C ARG A 459 -9.68 -1.60 -6.52
N HIS A 460 -9.84 -1.16 -7.77
CA HIS A 460 -9.56 -1.99 -8.96
C HIS A 460 -8.10 -1.94 -9.43
N ARG A 461 -7.21 -1.25 -8.72
CA ARG A 461 -5.76 -1.20 -9.04
C ARG A 461 -5.04 -2.54 -8.86
N VAL A 462 -5.63 -3.46 -8.09
CA VAL A 462 -5.10 -4.80 -7.82
C VAL A 462 -6.11 -5.87 -8.21
N GLN A 463 -5.67 -7.14 -8.25
CA GLN A 463 -6.59 -8.25 -8.46
C GLN A 463 -7.58 -8.40 -7.31
N VAL A 464 -8.81 -8.72 -7.68
CA VAL A 464 -9.89 -9.02 -6.73
C VAL A 464 -9.66 -10.35 -6.03
N GLY A 465 -10.12 -10.46 -4.77
CA GLY A 465 -9.84 -11.59 -3.89
C GLY A 465 -11.05 -12.47 -3.61
N LEU A 466 -10.77 -13.73 -3.25
CA LEU A 466 -11.74 -14.64 -2.65
C LEU A 466 -12.12 -14.15 -1.24
N THR A 467 -11.12 -13.76 -0.47
CA THR A 467 -11.28 -13.03 0.80
C THR A 467 -10.58 -11.68 0.74
N GLY A 468 -10.83 -10.81 1.73
CA GLY A 468 -10.24 -9.46 1.75
C GLY A 468 -10.32 -8.80 3.10
N PHE A 469 -9.56 -7.72 3.26
CA PHE A 469 -9.47 -7.00 4.54
C PHE A 469 -10.82 -6.44 5.00
N ALA A 470 -11.63 -5.88 4.09
CA ALA A 470 -12.98 -5.44 4.39
C ALA A 470 -13.87 -6.60 4.89
N GLN A 471 -13.77 -7.78 4.26
CA GLN A 471 -14.56 -8.95 4.62
C GLN A 471 -14.23 -9.46 6.04
N VAL A 472 -12.93 -9.56 6.39
CA VAL A 472 -12.51 -10.01 7.75
C VAL A 472 -12.60 -8.91 8.80
N SER A 473 -13.00 -7.71 8.43
CA SER A 473 -13.34 -6.60 9.32
C SER A 473 -14.85 -6.45 9.54
N GLY A 474 -15.64 -7.47 9.16
CA GLY A 474 -17.09 -7.49 9.37
C GLY A 474 -17.89 -6.69 8.32
N LEU A 475 -17.25 -6.17 7.28
CA LEU A 475 -17.91 -5.38 6.24
C LEU A 475 -18.42 -6.29 5.10
N ARG A 476 -19.45 -7.09 5.40
CA ARG A 476 -20.12 -7.99 4.45
C ARG A 476 -21.61 -7.62 4.32
N GLY A 477 -22.29 -8.11 3.27
CA GLY A 477 -23.74 -7.94 3.09
C GLY A 477 -24.14 -6.48 2.91
N ASP A 478 -25.07 -5.93 3.68
CA ASP A 478 -25.62 -4.58 3.57
C ASP A 478 -24.85 -3.50 4.35
N THR A 479 -23.55 -3.70 4.53
CA THR A 479 -22.70 -2.71 5.20
C THR A 479 -22.30 -1.57 4.25
N SER A 480 -21.85 -0.44 4.82
CA SER A 480 -21.42 0.77 4.11
C SER A 480 -20.44 0.48 2.97
N ILE A 481 -20.81 0.85 1.74
CA ILE A 481 -19.94 0.71 0.56
C ILE A 481 -18.70 1.60 0.67
N ALA A 482 -18.85 2.80 1.25
CA ALA A 482 -17.74 3.72 1.48
C ALA A 482 -16.69 3.11 2.43
N ASP A 483 -17.14 2.45 3.51
CA ASP A 483 -16.22 1.82 4.46
C ASP A 483 -15.53 0.59 3.86
N ARG A 484 -16.24 -0.20 3.03
CA ARG A 484 -15.60 -1.28 2.26
C ARG A 484 -14.52 -0.75 1.35
N ALA A 485 -14.82 0.30 0.56
CA ALA A 485 -13.85 0.90 -0.34
C ALA A 485 -12.64 1.46 0.43
N ARG A 486 -12.86 2.06 1.60
CA ARG A 486 -11.80 2.55 2.48
C ARG A 486 -10.90 1.41 2.98
N HIS A 487 -11.47 0.29 3.45
CA HIS A 487 -10.71 -0.87 3.91
C HIS A 487 -9.98 -1.57 2.76
N ASP A 488 -10.60 -1.68 1.60
CA ASP A 488 -9.95 -2.25 0.41
C ASP A 488 -8.77 -1.39 -0.04
N ASN A 489 -8.92 -0.05 -0.06
CA ASN A 489 -7.84 0.87 -0.37
C ASN A 489 -6.72 0.81 0.68
N PHE A 490 -7.06 0.71 1.98
CA PHE A 490 -6.08 0.52 3.04
C PHE A 490 -5.26 -0.76 2.83
N TYR A 491 -5.92 -1.88 2.51
CA TYR A 491 -5.24 -3.13 2.18
C TYR A 491 -4.28 -2.97 1.01
N ILE A 492 -4.72 -2.31 -0.08
CA ILE A 492 -3.89 -2.07 -1.26
C ILE A 492 -2.65 -1.25 -0.91
N GLU A 493 -2.83 -0.19 -0.11
CA GLU A 493 -1.77 0.74 0.25
C GLU A 493 -0.78 0.17 1.28
N ASN A 494 -1.20 -0.81 2.09
CA ASN A 494 -0.38 -1.43 3.13
C ASN A 494 -0.08 -2.91 2.84
N TRP A 495 -0.16 -3.33 1.59
CA TRP A 495 0.03 -4.73 1.24
C TRP A 495 1.39 -5.26 1.71
N SER A 496 1.37 -6.43 2.32
CA SER A 496 2.52 -7.29 2.60
C SER A 496 2.07 -8.75 2.58
N LEU A 497 2.99 -9.67 2.29
CA LEU A 497 2.67 -11.10 2.34
C LEU A 497 2.17 -11.52 3.75
N TRP A 498 2.72 -10.89 4.79
CA TRP A 498 2.27 -11.11 6.17
C TRP A 498 0.83 -10.64 6.41
N LEU A 499 0.42 -9.53 5.77
CA LEU A 499 -0.97 -9.07 5.83
C LEU A 499 -1.91 -10.08 5.16
N ASP A 500 -1.51 -10.66 4.02
CA ASP A 500 -2.28 -11.72 3.36
C ASP A 500 -2.43 -12.94 4.27
N ILE A 501 -1.34 -13.41 4.88
CA ILE A 501 -1.39 -14.53 5.83
C ILE A 501 -2.34 -14.22 6.99
N LYS A 502 -2.26 -13.03 7.58
CA LYS A 502 -3.17 -12.60 8.65
C LYS A 502 -4.63 -12.61 8.21
N ILE A 503 -4.93 -12.14 7.01
CA ILE A 503 -6.30 -12.13 6.47
C ILE A 503 -6.79 -13.56 6.24
N VAL A 504 -5.97 -14.43 5.66
CA VAL A 504 -6.31 -15.85 5.47
C VAL A 504 -6.61 -16.51 6.81
N LEU A 505 -5.77 -16.35 7.83
CA LEU A 505 -5.98 -16.91 9.17
C LEU A 505 -7.26 -16.35 9.82
N ARG A 506 -7.54 -15.06 9.67
CA ARG A 506 -8.80 -14.46 10.14
C ARG A 506 -10.01 -15.02 9.40
N THR A 507 -9.91 -15.25 8.08
CA THR A 507 -10.97 -15.86 7.28
C THR A 507 -11.31 -17.26 7.78
N PHE A 508 -10.29 -18.09 8.06
CA PHE A 508 -10.51 -19.42 8.67
C PHE A 508 -11.23 -19.31 10.00
N ARG A 509 -10.80 -18.40 10.87
CA ARG A 509 -11.43 -18.19 12.17
C ARG A 509 -12.90 -17.79 12.02
N GLU A 510 -13.24 -16.90 11.09
CA GLU A 510 -14.62 -16.47 10.85
C GLU A 510 -15.49 -17.59 10.29
N VAL A 511 -14.99 -18.35 9.31
CA VAL A 511 -15.74 -19.44 8.69
C VAL A 511 -16.03 -20.57 9.70
N PHE A 512 -15.08 -20.89 10.59
CA PHE A 512 -15.20 -22.02 11.50
C PHE A 512 -15.75 -21.67 12.88
N PHE A 513 -15.49 -20.47 13.41
CA PHE A 513 -15.80 -20.11 14.79
C PHE A 513 -16.85 -19.01 14.94
N TYR A 514 -16.98 -18.10 13.97
CA TYR A 514 -18.01 -17.08 13.97
C TYR A 514 -19.01 -17.36 12.85
N ARG A 515 -19.95 -18.29 13.13
CA ARG A 515 -21.18 -18.37 12.35
C ARG A 515 -21.99 -17.12 12.69
N GLU A 516 -22.09 -16.19 11.76
CA GLU A 516 -23.05 -15.08 11.91
C GLU A 516 -24.45 -15.66 12.17
N ARG A 517 -25.03 -15.15 13.22
CA ARG A 517 -26.45 -15.32 13.57
C ARG A 517 -27.32 -14.56 12.59
#